data_24775d8b610547c5174788dfa9443de3
#
_entry.id   24775d8b610547c5174788dfa9443de3
#
_cell.length_a   1.000
_cell.length_b   1.000
_cell.length_c   1.000
_cell.angle_alpha   90.00
_cell.angle_beta   90.00
_cell.angle_gamma   90.00
#
_symmetry.space_group_name_H-M   'P 1'
#
loop_
_entity.id
_entity.type
_entity.pdbx_description
1 polymer ?
#
loop_
_entity_poly.entity_id
_entity_poly.type
_entity_poly.pdbx_seq_one_letter_code
_entity_poly.pdbx_strand_id
1 'polypeptide(L)'
;MRPNFQVAGIKSMTNKVIYPGTFDPITNGHTDLIGRAARLFDEVVVGVANSPSKRPLFDLAERVLLARQVTAHLPNVKVVGFSGLLVDFAKEQQANVLIRGLRAVSDFEYEFQLANMNRRLMPELESVFLTPAEENSFISSTLVKEVALHGGDIRQFVDPIVAKAIAAKQGK
;
A
#
# COMPACT_ATOMS: atom_id res chain seq x y z
N MET A 1 -22.02 -44.12 -20.48
CA MET A 1 -22.67 -42.80 -20.40
C MET A 1 -21.97 -41.98 -19.30
N ARG A 2 -21.17 -41.00 -19.66
CA ARG A 2 -20.50 -40.13 -18.66
C ARG A 2 -21.44 -38.95 -18.37
N PRO A 3 -21.72 -38.61 -17.10
CA PRO A 3 -22.56 -37.45 -16.81
C PRO A 3 -21.85 -36.18 -17.24
N ASN A 4 -22.51 -35.38 -18.07
CA ASN A 4 -22.08 -34.05 -18.48
C ASN A 4 -22.30 -33.11 -17.28
N PHE A 5 -21.28 -32.85 -16.49
CA PHE A 5 -21.31 -31.74 -15.51
C PHE A 5 -21.13 -30.44 -16.27
N GLN A 6 -22.24 -29.83 -16.60
CA GLN A 6 -22.26 -28.42 -17.02
C GLN A 6 -21.93 -27.60 -15.78
N VAL A 7 -20.68 -27.15 -15.69
CA VAL A 7 -20.27 -26.17 -14.70
C VAL A 7 -20.97 -24.86 -15.09
N ALA A 8 -22.07 -24.55 -14.37
CA ALA A 8 -22.71 -23.25 -14.45
C ALA A 8 -21.63 -22.19 -14.25
N GLY A 9 -21.57 -21.21 -15.16
CA GLY A 9 -20.52 -20.23 -15.26
C GLY A 9 -20.12 -19.64 -13.91
N ILE A 10 -18.95 -19.98 -13.43
CA ILE A 10 -18.27 -19.31 -12.34
C ILE A 10 -18.01 -17.90 -12.87
N LYS A 11 -18.83 -16.95 -12.44
CA LYS A 11 -18.54 -15.53 -12.62
C LYS A 11 -17.15 -15.34 -12.02
N SER A 12 -16.15 -15.08 -12.85
CA SER A 12 -14.79 -14.81 -12.38
C SER A 12 -14.88 -13.65 -11.39
N MET A 13 -14.81 -13.97 -10.11
CA MET A 13 -14.73 -12.94 -9.07
C MET A 13 -13.34 -12.34 -9.20
N THR A 14 -13.28 -11.10 -9.65
CA THR A 14 -12.04 -10.34 -9.70
C THR A 14 -11.52 -10.20 -8.27
N ASN A 15 -10.38 -10.81 -7.97
CA ASN A 15 -9.73 -10.70 -6.66
C ASN A 15 -9.05 -9.33 -6.56
N LYS A 16 -9.82 -8.34 -6.09
CA LYS A 16 -9.36 -6.97 -5.84
C LYS A 16 -8.87 -6.84 -4.41
N VAL A 17 -7.73 -6.20 -4.23
CA VAL A 17 -7.14 -5.95 -2.92
C VAL A 17 -6.77 -4.48 -2.76
N ILE A 18 -6.86 -3.97 -1.54
CA ILE A 18 -6.39 -2.63 -1.18
C ILE A 18 -5.11 -2.76 -0.37
N TYR A 19 -4.11 -1.98 -0.75
CA TYR A 19 -2.93 -1.71 0.06
C TYR A 19 -2.98 -0.27 0.57
N PRO A 20 -3.45 -0.06 1.81
CA PRO A 20 -3.59 1.28 2.38
C PRO A 20 -2.30 1.74 3.06
N GLY A 21 -2.03 3.02 3.01
CA GLY A 21 -0.93 3.62 3.72
C GLY A 21 -0.89 5.14 3.58
N THR A 22 -0.02 5.78 4.32
CA THR A 22 0.24 7.21 4.19
C THR A 22 1.16 7.51 3.00
N PHE A 23 2.14 6.64 2.75
CA PHE A 23 3.13 6.76 1.66
C PHE A 23 3.79 8.14 1.60
N ASP A 24 4.41 8.54 2.69
CA ASP A 24 5.01 9.87 2.85
C ASP A 24 6.51 9.83 3.19
N PRO A 25 7.34 9.53 2.21
CA PRO A 25 7.05 9.12 0.84
C PRO A 25 6.83 7.61 0.68
N ILE A 26 6.45 7.19 -0.51
CA ILE A 26 6.53 5.79 -0.92
C ILE A 26 8.00 5.36 -0.99
N THR A 27 8.31 4.15 -0.50
CA THR A 27 9.66 3.60 -0.40
C THR A 27 9.81 2.29 -1.17
N ASN A 28 11.05 1.79 -1.31
CA ASN A 28 11.30 0.50 -1.93
C ASN A 28 10.63 -0.67 -1.18
N GLY A 29 10.42 -0.54 0.14
CA GLY A 29 9.63 -1.51 0.89
C GLY A 29 8.16 -1.54 0.45
N HIS A 30 7.56 -0.39 0.20
CA HIS A 30 6.19 -0.30 -0.30
C HIS A 30 6.09 -0.86 -1.74
N THR A 31 7.00 -0.49 -2.63
CA THR A 31 6.96 -0.95 -4.03
C THR A 31 7.22 -2.45 -4.15
N ASP A 32 8.04 -3.04 -3.28
CA ASP A 32 8.21 -4.50 -3.18
C ASP A 32 6.86 -5.19 -2.88
N LEU A 33 6.18 -4.75 -1.84
CA LEU A 33 4.86 -5.31 -1.49
C LEU A 33 3.82 -5.11 -2.58
N ILE A 34 3.78 -3.92 -3.20
CA ILE A 34 2.85 -3.62 -4.31
C ILE A 34 3.13 -4.56 -5.50
N GLY A 35 4.39 -4.74 -5.88
CA GLY A 35 4.77 -5.62 -6.99
C GLY A 35 4.43 -7.08 -6.72
N ARG A 36 4.57 -7.54 -5.48
CA ARG A 36 4.18 -8.90 -5.07
C ARG A 36 2.67 -9.07 -5.03
N ALA A 37 1.95 -8.07 -4.51
CA ALA A 37 0.49 -8.05 -4.55
C ALA A 37 -0.04 -8.09 -5.99
N ALA A 38 0.57 -7.35 -6.91
CA ALA A 38 0.19 -7.32 -8.31
C ALA A 38 0.31 -8.69 -9.01
N ARG A 39 1.16 -9.59 -8.50
CA ARG A 39 1.26 -10.97 -8.99
C ARG A 39 0.24 -11.93 -8.36
N LEU A 40 -0.29 -11.59 -7.19
CA LEU A 40 -1.20 -12.43 -6.42
C LEU A 40 -2.68 -12.12 -6.68
N PHE A 41 -2.97 -10.88 -7.06
CA PHE A 41 -4.33 -10.38 -7.21
C PHE A 41 -4.58 -9.82 -8.61
N ASP A 42 -5.81 -9.88 -9.06
CA ASP A 42 -6.21 -9.39 -10.39
C ASP A 42 -6.15 -7.86 -10.46
N GLU A 43 -6.46 -7.17 -9.35
CA GLU A 43 -6.42 -5.72 -9.23
C GLU A 43 -5.91 -5.32 -7.84
N VAL A 44 -4.95 -4.39 -7.82
CA VAL A 44 -4.41 -3.80 -6.58
C VAL A 44 -4.75 -2.31 -6.55
N VAL A 45 -5.42 -1.88 -5.50
CA VAL A 45 -5.67 -0.47 -5.23
C VAL A 45 -4.73 -0.01 -4.13
N VAL A 46 -3.77 0.83 -4.47
CA VAL A 46 -2.93 1.53 -3.49
C VAL A 46 -3.74 2.72 -2.96
N GLY A 47 -4.22 2.58 -1.73
CA GLY A 47 -5.02 3.61 -1.05
C GLY A 47 -4.13 4.58 -0.28
N VAL A 48 -3.96 5.80 -0.77
CA VAL A 48 -3.16 6.83 -0.10
C VAL A 48 -4.05 7.62 0.86
N ALA A 49 -3.84 7.40 2.17
CA ALA A 49 -4.62 8.07 3.21
C ALA A 49 -4.21 9.53 3.39
N ASN A 50 -5.18 10.41 3.55
CA ASN A 50 -4.91 11.84 3.79
C ASN A 50 -4.06 12.08 5.05
N SER A 51 -4.38 11.40 6.15
CA SER A 51 -3.60 11.37 7.42
C SER A 51 -3.09 12.75 7.90
N PRO A 52 -3.95 13.77 8.05
CA PRO A 52 -3.50 15.13 8.39
C PRO A 52 -2.82 15.20 9.78
N SER A 53 -3.20 14.35 10.71
CA SER A 53 -2.60 14.27 12.06
C SER A 53 -1.12 13.85 12.04
N LYS A 54 -0.67 13.17 10.99
CA LYS A 54 0.74 12.76 10.83
C LYS A 54 1.64 13.88 10.29
N ARG A 55 1.08 15.04 9.93
CA ARG A 55 1.80 16.18 9.33
C ARG A 55 2.74 15.74 8.20
N PRO A 56 2.23 15.17 7.12
CA PRO A 56 3.06 14.60 6.08
C PRO A 56 3.92 15.68 5.38
N LEU A 57 5.09 15.27 4.89
CA LEU A 57 6.00 16.13 4.12
C LEU A 57 5.40 16.52 2.77
N PHE A 58 4.72 15.57 2.14
CA PHE A 58 4.02 15.76 0.87
C PHE A 58 2.52 15.82 1.12
N ASP A 59 1.82 16.73 0.43
CA ASP A 59 0.37 16.72 0.46
C ASP A 59 -0.21 15.46 -0.19
N LEU A 60 -1.53 15.25 -0.08
CA LEU A 60 -2.17 14.05 -0.61
C LEU A 60 -1.97 13.90 -2.11
N ALA A 61 -2.10 14.99 -2.88
CA ALA A 61 -1.97 14.95 -4.33
C ALA A 61 -0.54 14.60 -4.76
N GLU A 62 0.46 15.16 -4.09
CA GLU A 62 1.87 14.84 -4.32
C GLU A 62 2.18 13.36 -4.03
N ARG A 63 1.68 12.81 -2.92
CA ARG A 63 1.87 11.40 -2.56
C ARG A 63 1.19 10.45 -3.54
N VAL A 64 -0.01 10.77 -3.99
CA VAL A 64 -0.71 10.03 -5.05
C VAL A 64 0.07 10.06 -6.35
N LEU A 65 0.59 11.24 -6.74
CA LEU A 65 1.37 11.38 -7.97
C LEU A 65 2.66 10.55 -7.92
N LEU A 66 3.42 10.64 -6.83
CA LEU A 66 4.65 9.85 -6.65
C LEU A 66 4.35 8.34 -6.69
N ALA A 67 3.33 7.90 -5.98
CA ALA A 67 2.93 6.49 -5.99
C ALA A 67 2.53 6.01 -7.39
N ARG A 68 1.79 6.82 -8.16
CA ARG A 68 1.44 6.51 -9.56
C ARG A 68 2.67 6.39 -10.45
N GLN A 69 3.63 7.29 -10.31
CA GLN A 69 4.84 7.29 -11.12
C GLN A 69 5.69 6.04 -10.87
N VAL A 70 5.92 5.67 -9.61
CA VAL A 70 6.77 4.52 -9.26
C VAL A 70 6.09 3.17 -9.55
N THR A 71 4.75 3.13 -9.65
CA THR A 71 4.00 1.91 -9.95
C THR A 71 3.48 1.83 -11.40
N ALA A 72 3.84 2.80 -12.24
CA ALA A 72 3.34 2.91 -13.62
C ALA A 72 3.62 1.69 -14.52
N HIS A 73 4.65 0.91 -14.17
CA HIS A 73 5.01 -0.34 -14.86
C HIS A 73 4.12 -1.55 -14.49
N LEU A 74 3.21 -1.40 -13.52
CA LEU A 74 2.30 -2.44 -13.06
C LEU A 74 0.88 -2.17 -13.59
N PRO A 75 0.41 -2.88 -14.65
CA PRO A 75 -0.82 -2.51 -15.35
C PRO A 75 -2.10 -2.75 -14.53
N ASN A 76 -2.05 -3.63 -13.52
CA ASN A 76 -3.18 -3.96 -12.64
C ASN A 76 -3.15 -3.21 -11.30
N VAL A 77 -2.31 -2.18 -11.18
CA VAL A 77 -2.20 -1.32 -9.99
C VAL A 77 -2.86 0.03 -10.25
N LYS A 78 -3.77 0.43 -9.37
CA LYS A 78 -4.37 1.77 -9.34
C LYS A 78 -3.98 2.47 -8.07
N VAL A 79 -3.77 3.78 -8.13
CA VAL A 79 -3.48 4.62 -6.95
C VAL A 79 -4.60 5.61 -6.74
N VAL A 80 -5.20 5.60 -5.56
CA VAL A 80 -6.35 6.42 -5.20
C VAL A 80 -6.10 7.07 -3.84
N GLY A 81 -6.23 8.39 -3.77
CA GLY A 81 -6.23 9.11 -2.50
C GLY A 81 -7.59 8.99 -1.81
N PHE A 82 -7.61 8.89 -0.49
CA PHE A 82 -8.85 8.86 0.28
C PHE A 82 -8.73 9.59 1.61
N SER A 83 -9.87 9.97 2.15
CA SER A 83 -10.04 10.54 3.50
C SER A 83 -11.09 9.75 4.27
N GLY A 84 -11.01 9.76 5.58
CA GLY A 84 -11.97 9.06 6.42
C GLY A 84 -11.58 7.61 6.73
N LEU A 85 -12.57 6.77 7.00
CA LEU A 85 -12.37 5.40 7.43
C LEU A 85 -11.94 4.49 6.27
N LEU A 86 -10.97 3.63 6.56
CA LEU A 86 -10.49 2.62 5.59
C LEU A 86 -11.60 1.67 5.14
N VAL A 87 -12.51 1.28 6.06
CA VAL A 87 -13.63 0.39 5.72
C VAL A 87 -14.62 1.04 4.75
N ASP A 88 -14.85 2.34 4.83
CA ASP A 88 -15.70 3.06 3.89
C ASP A 88 -15.03 3.13 2.51
N PHE A 89 -13.73 3.43 2.48
CA PHE A 89 -12.95 3.37 1.26
C PHE A 89 -12.95 1.97 0.62
N ALA A 90 -12.87 0.90 1.43
CA ALA A 90 -12.94 -0.47 0.94
C ALA A 90 -14.30 -0.77 0.28
N LYS A 91 -15.40 -0.30 0.86
CA LYS A 91 -16.74 -0.40 0.27
C LYS A 91 -16.84 0.36 -1.04
N GLU A 92 -16.36 1.61 -1.09
CA GLU A 92 -16.33 2.43 -2.32
C GLU A 92 -15.55 1.75 -3.45
N GLN A 93 -14.41 1.12 -3.11
CA GLN A 93 -13.59 0.39 -4.07
C GLN A 93 -14.14 -1.01 -4.40
N GLN A 94 -15.21 -1.45 -3.73
CA GLN A 94 -15.76 -2.80 -3.89
C GLN A 94 -14.71 -3.90 -3.65
N ALA A 95 -13.91 -3.72 -2.61
CA ALA A 95 -12.85 -4.64 -2.22
C ALA A 95 -13.07 -5.12 -0.79
N ASN A 96 -12.89 -6.41 -0.57
CA ASN A 96 -13.03 -7.04 0.74
C ASN A 96 -11.73 -7.67 1.25
N VAL A 97 -10.60 -7.34 0.65
CA VAL A 97 -9.27 -7.78 1.07
C VAL A 97 -8.35 -6.58 1.24
N LEU A 98 -7.68 -6.54 2.39
CA LEU A 98 -6.60 -5.58 2.67
C LEU A 98 -5.26 -6.31 2.67
N ILE A 99 -4.22 -5.69 2.11
CA ILE A 99 -2.84 -6.09 2.33
C ILE A 99 -2.21 -5.16 3.36
N ARG A 100 -1.49 -5.75 4.30
CA ARG A 100 -0.65 -5.04 5.27
C ARG A 100 0.75 -5.66 5.28
N GLY A 101 1.76 -4.81 5.37
CA GLY A 101 3.14 -5.25 5.55
C GLY A 101 3.47 -5.50 7.02
N LEU A 102 4.17 -6.60 7.30
CA LEU A 102 4.72 -6.89 8.62
C LEU A 102 6.25 -6.91 8.53
N ARG A 103 6.91 -5.93 9.14
CA ARG A 103 8.38 -5.80 9.13
C ARG A 103 9.03 -6.43 10.35
N ALA A 104 8.36 -6.36 11.51
CA ALA A 104 8.88 -6.86 12.78
C ALA A 104 7.75 -7.39 13.65
N VAL A 105 8.12 -8.16 14.69
CA VAL A 105 7.16 -8.68 15.69
C VAL A 105 6.39 -7.54 16.37
N SER A 106 7.03 -6.39 16.59
CA SER A 106 6.38 -5.20 17.16
C SER A 106 5.26 -4.62 16.29
N ASP A 107 5.29 -4.81 14.97
CA ASP A 107 4.21 -4.39 14.09
C ASP A 107 2.98 -5.32 14.21
N PHE A 108 3.19 -6.59 14.53
CA PHE A 108 2.16 -7.61 14.51
C PHE A 108 1.00 -7.31 15.47
N GLU A 109 1.30 -6.93 16.69
CA GLU A 109 0.25 -6.66 17.71
C GLU A 109 -0.69 -5.54 17.26
N TYR A 110 -0.14 -4.44 16.80
CA TYR A 110 -0.92 -3.32 16.27
C TYR A 110 -1.74 -3.72 15.04
N GLU A 111 -1.12 -4.39 14.07
CA GLU A 111 -1.79 -4.83 12.85
C GLU A 111 -2.88 -5.86 13.13
N PHE A 112 -2.67 -6.75 14.10
CA PHE A 112 -3.68 -7.72 14.54
C PHE A 112 -4.91 -7.03 15.16
N GLN A 113 -4.69 -6.04 16.03
CA GLN A 113 -5.78 -5.24 16.60
C GLN A 113 -6.54 -4.49 15.52
N LEU A 114 -5.83 -3.87 14.59
CA LEU A 114 -6.43 -3.13 13.48
C LEU A 114 -7.28 -4.04 12.57
N ALA A 115 -6.79 -5.24 12.26
CA ALA A 115 -7.54 -6.22 11.47
C ALA A 115 -8.84 -6.63 12.15
N ASN A 116 -8.81 -6.86 13.47
CA ASN A 116 -10.00 -7.20 14.25
C ASN A 116 -11.01 -6.03 14.30
N MET A 117 -10.54 -4.79 14.46
CA MET A 117 -11.42 -3.63 14.41
C MET A 117 -12.06 -3.46 13.03
N ASN A 118 -11.29 -3.58 11.97
CA ASN A 118 -11.82 -3.48 10.62
C ASN A 118 -12.88 -4.54 10.34
N ARG A 119 -12.66 -5.79 10.79
CA ARG A 119 -13.65 -6.86 10.64
C ARG A 119 -14.93 -6.60 11.46
N ARG A 120 -14.83 -5.93 12.60
CA ARG A 120 -16.04 -5.52 13.36
C ARG A 120 -16.86 -4.48 12.62
N LEU A 121 -16.21 -3.58 11.90
CA LEU A 121 -16.87 -2.52 11.12
C LEU A 121 -17.39 -3.01 9.77
N MET A 122 -16.72 -4.00 9.19
CA MET A 122 -17.05 -4.61 7.90
C MET A 122 -16.73 -6.12 7.98
N PRO A 123 -17.70 -6.98 8.35
CA PRO A 123 -17.46 -8.40 8.63
C PRO A 123 -16.85 -9.20 7.48
N GLU A 124 -17.11 -8.80 6.25
CA GLU A 124 -16.56 -9.41 5.04
C GLU A 124 -15.13 -8.95 4.69
N LEU A 125 -14.56 -7.98 5.43
CA LEU A 125 -13.23 -7.46 5.16
C LEU A 125 -12.16 -8.33 5.80
N GLU A 126 -11.30 -8.93 4.99
CA GLU A 126 -10.18 -9.75 5.44
C GLU A 126 -8.85 -9.01 5.29
N SER A 127 -7.94 -9.25 6.22
CA SER A 127 -6.57 -8.71 6.18
C SER A 127 -5.57 -9.81 5.88
N VAL A 128 -4.77 -9.59 4.86
CA VAL A 128 -3.67 -10.46 4.45
C VAL A 128 -2.35 -9.76 4.78
N PHE A 129 -1.46 -10.47 5.46
CA PHE A 129 -0.16 -9.93 5.85
C PHE A 129 0.94 -10.47 4.94
N LEU A 130 1.76 -9.56 4.43
CA LEU A 130 2.96 -9.90 3.67
C LEU A 130 4.20 -9.42 4.43
N THR A 131 5.21 -10.26 4.50
CA THR A 131 6.53 -9.86 4.98
C THR A 131 7.30 -9.19 3.84
N PRO A 132 8.03 -8.08 4.08
CA PRO A 132 8.89 -7.49 3.07
C PRO A 132 10.06 -8.41 2.72
N ALA A 133 10.72 -8.16 1.60
CA ALA A 133 12.04 -8.74 1.33
C ALA A 133 13.03 -8.32 2.42
N GLU A 134 14.01 -9.16 2.72
CA GLU A 134 14.94 -8.95 3.84
C GLU A 134 15.65 -7.58 3.73
N GLU A 135 16.12 -7.23 2.54
CA GLU A 135 16.78 -5.96 2.25
C GLU A 135 15.89 -4.72 2.45
N ASN A 136 14.57 -4.89 2.49
CA ASN A 136 13.60 -3.82 2.67
C ASN A 136 12.97 -3.80 4.07
N SER A 137 13.27 -4.76 4.92
CA SER A 137 12.59 -4.95 6.21
C SER A 137 12.79 -3.81 7.21
N PHE A 138 13.90 -3.08 7.10
CA PHE A 138 14.24 -1.94 7.98
C PHE A 138 13.81 -0.59 7.41
N ILE A 139 13.31 -0.53 6.16
CA ILE A 139 12.96 0.73 5.50
C ILE A 139 11.62 1.23 6.03
N SER A 140 11.61 2.48 6.50
CA SER A 140 10.37 3.21 6.82
C SER A 140 10.41 4.61 6.23
N SER A 141 9.24 5.17 5.91
CA SER A 141 9.15 6.56 5.41
C SER A 141 9.70 7.57 6.42
N THR A 142 9.50 7.32 7.71
CA THR A 142 10.02 8.18 8.77
C THR A 142 11.55 8.21 8.77
N LEU A 143 12.20 7.05 8.74
CA LEU A 143 13.66 6.96 8.68
C LEU A 143 14.21 7.55 7.38
N VAL A 144 13.58 7.34 6.26
CA VAL A 144 14.00 7.95 4.98
C VAL A 144 13.97 9.47 5.07
N LYS A 145 12.90 10.06 5.62
CA LYS A 145 12.81 11.52 5.81
C LYS A 145 13.88 12.03 6.76
N GLU A 146 14.15 11.32 7.84
CA GLU A 146 15.18 11.67 8.83
C GLU A 146 16.58 11.65 8.22
N VAL A 147 16.93 10.59 7.50
CA VAL A 147 18.20 10.49 6.78
C VAL A 147 18.37 11.63 5.78
N ALA A 148 17.33 11.92 5.00
CA ALA A 148 17.35 13.01 4.04
C ALA A 148 17.52 14.39 4.69
N LEU A 149 16.84 14.63 5.81
CA LEU A 149 16.91 15.87 6.58
C LEU A 149 18.35 16.17 7.01
N HIS A 150 19.08 15.14 7.44
CA HIS A 150 20.49 15.23 7.85
C HIS A 150 21.49 15.12 6.69
N GLY A 151 21.03 15.19 5.44
CA GLY A 151 21.89 15.19 4.24
C GLY A 151 22.45 13.81 3.85
N GLY A 152 21.90 12.73 4.42
CA GLY A 152 22.27 11.36 4.06
C GLY A 152 21.75 10.93 2.69
N ASP A 153 22.41 9.93 2.10
CA ASP A 153 22.01 9.37 0.80
C ASP A 153 20.85 8.40 0.95
N ILE A 154 19.72 8.73 0.35
CA ILE A 154 18.48 7.92 0.39
C ILE A 154 18.22 7.11 -0.89
N ARG A 155 19.09 7.19 -1.89
CA ARG A 155 18.88 6.58 -3.23
C ARG A 155 18.69 5.07 -3.21
N GLN A 156 19.21 4.39 -2.20
CA GLN A 156 19.02 2.95 -2.03
C GLN A 156 17.67 2.57 -1.37
N PHE A 157 16.93 3.53 -0.84
CA PHE A 157 15.69 3.28 -0.08
C PHE A 157 14.42 3.71 -0.82
N VAL A 158 14.57 4.54 -1.85
CA VAL A 158 13.44 5.10 -2.61
C VAL A 158 13.76 5.15 -4.10
N ASP A 159 12.73 5.21 -4.93
CA ASP A 159 12.87 5.46 -6.36
C ASP A 159 13.55 6.82 -6.62
N PRO A 160 14.36 6.96 -7.68
CA PRO A 160 15.01 8.22 -8.04
C PRO A 160 14.06 9.42 -8.15
N ILE A 161 12.82 9.22 -8.62
CA ILE A 161 11.79 10.26 -8.68
C ILE A 161 11.45 10.77 -7.27
N VAL A 162 11.32 9.87 -6.32
CA VAL A 162 11.03 10.19 -4.91
C VAL A 162 12.20 10.92 -4.28
N ALA A 163 13.44 10.46 -4.50
CA ALA A 163 14.63 11.12 -4.00
C ALA A 163 14.72 12.59 -4.49
N LYS A 164 14.43 12.81 -5.77
CA LYS A 164 14.38 14.15 -6.37
C LYS A 164 13.30 15.03 -5.74
N ALA A 165 12.11 14.46 -5.49
CA ALA A 165 11.01 15.18 -4.87
C ALA A 165 11.35 15.62 -3.43
N ILE A 166 12.01 14.75 -2.65
CA ILE A 166 12.48 15.09 -1.30
C ILE A 166 13.51 16.23 -1.34
N ALA A 167 14.48 16.14 -2.24
CA ALA A 167 15.51 17.18 -2.40
C ALA A 167 14.86 18.54 -2.73
N ALA A 168 13.87 18.57 -3.62
CA ALA A 168 13.12 19.78 -3.95
C ALA A 168 12.39 20.38 -2.73
N LYS A 169 11.79 19.55 -1.86
CA LYS A 169 11.14 20.00 -0.60
C LYS A 169 12.15 20.57 0.39
N GLN A 170 13.39 20.17 0.34
CA GLN A 170 14.46 20.66 1.21
C GLN A 170 15.19 21.90 0.66
N GLY A 171 14.80 22.38 -0.52
CA GLY A 171 15.44 23.53 -1.17
C GLY A 171 16.84 23.24 -1.71
N LYS A 172 17.13 21.98 -2.05
CA LYS A 172 18.40 21.51 -2.60
C LYS A 172 18.31 21.25 -4.09
#